data_df03a706fdedc0049bf32fb89c580dcd
#
_entry.id   df03a706fdedc0049bf32fb89c580dcd
#
_cell.length_a   1.000
_cell.length_b   1.000
_cell.length_c   1.000
_cell.angle_alpha   90.00
_cell.angle_beta   90.00
_cell.angle_gamma   90.00
#
_symmetry.space_group_name_H-M   'P 1'
#
loop_
_entity.id
_entity.type
_entity.pdbx_description
1 polymer ?
#
loop_
_entity_poly.entity_id
_entity_poly.type
_entity_poly.pdbx_seq_one_letter_code
_entity_poly.pdbx_strand_id
1 'polypeptide(L)'
;MRIMIVDDSRAMRMIITRTLRQAGYKDHSVEEAGDGKAALDLIRAEPPDVVLSDWNMPVMSGIELLEELQKSGPVVTFGFLTTEGSDEMRERAKNAGAKFFITKPFSPEAFQEALSGVM
;
A
#
# COMPACT_ATOMS: atom_id res chain seq x y z
N MET A 1 -7.58 12.42 5.04
CA MET A 1 -7.60 11.02 4.60
C MET A 1 -6.78 10.13 5.51
N ARG A 2 -7.14 8.88 5.58
CA ARG A 2 -6.39 7.89 6.34
C ARG A 2 -5.62 7.02 5.35
N ILE A 3 -4.31 6.95 5.54
CA ILE A 3 -3.39 6.17 4.70
C ILE A 3 -2.83 5.04 5.55
N MET A 4 -2.92 3.80 5.08
CA MET A 4 -2.32 2.65 5.76
C MET A 4 -1.09 2.20 5.01
N ILE A 5 0.01 2.02 5.74
CA ILE A 5 1.28 1.51 5.21
C ILE A 5 1.45 0.09 5.72
N VAL A 6 1.61 -0.87 4.80
CA VAL A 6 1.79 -2.28 5.13
C VAL A 6 3.16 -2.74 4.63
N ASP A 7 4.06 -3.01 5.56
CA ASP A 7 5.42 -3.45 5.26
C ASP A 7 5.97 -4.12 6.52
N ASP A 8 6.66 -5.24 6.38
CA ASP A 8 7.21 -5.96 7.52
C ASP A 8 8.45 -5.29 8.13
N SER A 9 9.03 -4.30 7.45
CA SER A 9 10.16 -3.54 7.94
C SER A 9 9.69 -2.24 8.59
N ARG A 10 9.91 -2.12 9.90
CA ARG A 10 9.61 -0.87 10.62
C ARG A 10 10.39 0.30 10.06
N ALA A 11 11.68 0.09 9.72
CA ALA A 11 12.52 1.12 9.13
C ALA A 11 11.94 1.60 7.80
N MET A 12 11.43 0.67 6.98
CA MET A 12 10.83 1.02 5.70
C MET A 12 9.53 1.81 5.91
N ARG A 13 8.68 1.43 6.87
CA ARG A 13 7.47 2.19 7.18
C ARG A 13 7.80 3.63 7.58
N MET A 14 8.88 3.83 8.33
CA MET A 14 9.32 5.18 8.69
C MET A 14 9.77 5.99 7.47
N ILE A 15 10.49 5.34 6.55
CA ILE A 15 10.94 5.98 5.30
C ILE A 15 9.74 6.36 4.44
N ILE A 16 8.78 5.47 4.30
CA ILE A 16 7.55 5.73 3.53
C ILE A 16 6.79 6.91 4.12
N THR A 17 6.60 6.94 5.43
CA THR A 17 5.92 8.04 6.12
C THR A 17 6.62 9.37 5.85
N ARG A 18 7.95 9.39 5.97
CA ARG A 18 8.75 10.60 5.70
C ARG A 18 8.59 11.05 4.25
N THR A 19 8.65 10.12 3.32
CA THR A 19 8.54 10.42 1.89
C THR A 19 7.15 10.97 1.56
N LEU A 20 6.09 10.43 2.17
CA LEU A 20 4.74 10.95 2.02
C LEU A 20 4.65 12.41 2.50
N ARG A 21 5.26 12.73 3.63
CA ARG A 21 5.30 14.12 4.14
C ARG A 21 6.02 15.03 3.17
N GLN A 22 7.15 14.60 2.62
CA GLN A 22 7.90 15.36 1.63
C GLN A 22 7.12 15.55 0.34
N ALA A 23 6.26 14.60 0.00
CA ALA A 23 5.41 14.68 -1.17
C ALA A 23 4.19 15.60 -1.00
N GLY A 24 3.96 16.11 0.21
CA GLY A 24 2.85 17.02 0.49
C GLY A 24 1.66 16.40 1.21
N TYR A 25 1.78 15.15 1.67
CA TYR A 25 0.68 14.44 2.34
C TYR A 25 0.82 14.43 3.87
N LYS A 26 1.46 15.45 4.43
CA LYS A 26 1.72 15.56 5.88
C LYS A 26 0.45 15.72 6.71
N ASP A 27 -0.62 16.23 6.13
CA ASP A 27 -1.88 16.49 6.84
C ASP A 27 -2.80 15.27 6.89
N HIS A 28 -2.38 14.16 6.29
CA HIS A 28 -3.13 12.92 6.33
C HIS A 28 -2.67 12.04 7.48
N SER A 29 -3.60 11.31 8.09
CA SER A 29 -3.24 10.37 9.14
C SER A 29 -2.65 9.10 8.53
N VAL A 30 -1.61 8.56 9.19
CA VAL A 30 -0.90 7.37 8.74
C VAL A 30 -1.04 6.26 9.78
N GLU A 31 -1.47 5.09 9.34
CA GLU A 31 -1.53 3.88 10.16
C GLU A 31 -0.55 2.87 9.59
N GLU A 32 -0.08 1.94 10.41
CA GLU A 32 0.91 0.95 10.00
C GLU A 32 0.48 -0.46 10.35
N ALA A 33 0.85 -1.41 9.50
CA ALA A 33 0.71 -2.83 9.76
C ALA A 33 1.99 -3.55 9.31
N GLY A 34 2.38 -4.58 10.05
CA GLY A 34 3.63 -5.31 9.80
C GLY A 34 3.49 -6.53 8.91
N ASP A 35 2.28 -6.94 8.57
CA ASP A 35 2.02 -8.06 7.66
C ASP A 35 0.61 -7.96 7.09
N GLY A 36 0.33 -8.79 6.09
CA GLY A 36 -0.95 -8.75 5.40
C GLY A 36 -2.14 -9.15 6.26
N LYS A 37 -1.95 -10.09 7.19
CA LYS A 37 -3.04 -10.55 8.06
C LYS A 37 -3.43 -9.47 9.06
N ALA A 38 -2.43 -8.83 9.68
CA ALA A 38 -2.68 -7.71 10.60
C ALA A 38 -3.38 -6.56 9.85
N ALA A 39 -2.93 -6.26 8.64
CA ALA A 39 -3.55 -5.23 7.81
C ALA A 39 -4.99 -5.58 7.48
N LEU A 40 -5.27 -6.82 7.11
CA LEU A 40 -6.62 -7.26 6.76
C LEU A 40 -7.58 -7.06 7.93
N ASP A 41 -7.17 -7.44 9.14
CA ASP A 41 -7.99 -7.28 10.34
C ASP A 41 -8.28 -5.80 10.63
N LEU A 42 -7.26 -4.95 10.50
CA LEU A 42 -7.42 -3.52 10.72
C LEU A 42 -8.32 -2.86 9.65
N ILE A 43 -8.15 -3.26 8.39
CA ILE A 43 -8.95 -2.73 7.28
C ILE A 43 -10.41 -3.11 7.44
N ARG A 44 -10.70 -4.34 7.86
CA ARG A 44 -12.07 -4.81 8.10
C ARG A 44 -12.73 -4.08 9.26
N ALA A 45 -11.94 -3.77 10.30
CA ALA A 45 -12.46 -3.04 11.46
C ALA A 45 -12.74 -1.58 11.15
N GLU A 46 -11.84 -0.93 10.41
CA GLU A 46 -11.95 0.49 10.08
C GLU A 46 -11.23 0.76 8.76
N PRO A 47 -11.93 0.73 7.61
CA PRO A 47 -11.30 0.87 6.31
C PRO A 47 -10.58 2.22 6.13
N PRO A 48 -9.30 2.21 5.73
CA PRO A 48 -8.61 3.45 5.37
C PRO A 48 -9.03 3.90 3.98
N ASP A 49 -8.62 5.11 3.61
CA ASP A 49 -8.89 5.63 2.27
C ASP A 49 -7.92 5.03 1.25
N VAL A 50 -6.65 4.88 1.64
CA VAL A 50 -5.59 4.37 0.74
C VAL A 50 -4.73 3.37 1.50
N VAL A 51 -4.38 2.28 0.83
CA VAL A 51 -3.43 1.28 1.34
C VAL A 51 -2.20 1.26 0.44
N LEU A 52 -1.03 1.44 1.05
CA LEU A 52 0.27 1.31 0.40
C LEU A 52 0.93 0.05 0.97
N SER A 53 1.06 -1.00 0.17
CA SER A 53 1.53 -2.29 0.66
C SER A 53 2.75 -2.79 -0.08
N ASP A 54 3.70 -3.38 0.67
CA ASP A 54 4.73 -4.20 0.05
C ASP A 54 4.08 -5.49 -0.49
N TRP A 55 4.75 -6.14 -1.40
CA TRP A 55 4.31 -7.40 -1.97
C TRP A 55 4.71 -8.59 -1.09
N ASN A 56 5.99 -8.66 -0.73
CA ASN A 56 6.54 -9.78 0.02
C ASN A 56 6.54 -9.50 1.52
N MET A 57 5.66 -10.18 2.25
CA MET A 57 5.53 -10.06 3.70
C MET A 57 5.25 -11.43 4.31
N PRO A 58 5.62 -11.65 5.59
CA PRO A 58 5.29 -12.91 6.25
C PRO A 58 3.79 -13.03 6.50
N VAL A 59 3.33 -14.23 6.76
CA VAL A 59 1.94 -14.60 7.09
C VAL A 59 1.01 -14.45 5.89
N MET A 60 0.92 -13.26 5.32
CA MET A 60 0.10 -12.97 4.14
C MET A 60 0.81 -11.91 3.30
N SER A 61 1.02 -12.18 2.02
CA SER A 61 1.65 -11.24 1.10
C SER A 61 0.70 -10.09 0.76
N GLY A 62 1.26 -9.03 0.15
CA GLY A 62 0.44 -7.89 -0.26
C GLY A 62 -0.58 -8.24 -1.32
N ILE A 63 -0.23 -9.12 -2.28
CA ILE A 63 -1.20 -9.53 -3.31
C ILE A 63 -2.30 -10.42 -2.72
N GLU A 64 -1.96 -11.27 -1.76
CA GLU A 64 -2.98 -12.07 -1.07
C GLU A 64 -3.94 -11.17 -0.28
N LEU A 65 -3.41 -10.14 0.37
CA LEU A 65 -4.22 -9.14 1.07
C LEU A 65 -5.21 -8.48 0.12
N LEU A 66 -4.74 -8.02 -1.03
CA LEU A 66 -5.60 -7.37 -2.02
C LEU A 66 -6.66 -8.34 -2.55
N GLU A 67 -6.27 -9.57 -2.86
CA GLU A 67 -7.20 -10.59 -3.35
C GLU A 67 -8.27 -10.93 -2.32
N GLU A 68 -7.91 -10.98 -1.04
CA GLU A 68 -8.89 -11.19 0.04
C GLU A 68 -9.86 -10.02 0.16
N LEU A 69 -9.38 -8.79 0.04
CA LEU A 69 -10.23 -7.61 0.06
C LEU A 69 -11.20 -7.58 -1.12
N GLN A 70 -10.77 -8.05 -2.28
CA GLN A 70 -11.63 -8.15 -3.46
C GLN A 70 -12.76 -9.17 -3.25
N LYS A 71 -12.47 -10.27 -2.55
CA LYS A 71 -13.47 -11.31 -2.31
C LYS A 71 -14.53 -10.90 -1.31
N SER A 72 -14.14 -10.32 -0.19
CA SER A 72 -15.04 -10.17 0.96
C SER A 72 -14.75 -8.95 1.84
N GLY A 73 -13.90 -8.07 1.40
CA GLY A 73 -13.51 -6.90 2.17
C GLY A 73 -14.18 -5.62 1.71
N PRO A 74 -13.95 -4.53 2.44
CA PRO A 74 -14.40 -3.22 2.00
C PRO A 74 -13.61 -2.76 0.77
N VAL A 75 -14.20 -1.85 0.01
CA VAL A 75 -13.53 -1.25 -1.15
C VAL A 75 -12.58 -0.17 -0.63
N VAL A 76 -11.29 -0.33 -0.93
CA VAL A 76 -10.26 0.66 -0.59
C VAL A 76 -9.39 0.91 -1.82
N THR A 77 -8.77 2.09 -1.88
CA THR A 77 -7.77 2.36 -2.91
C THR A 77 -6.49 1.68 -2.49
N PHE A 78 -5.98 0.77 -3.31
CA PHE A 78 -4.84 -0.08 -2.97
C PHE A 78 -3.75 0.07 -4.02
N GLY A 79 -2.50 0.22 -3.56
CA GLY A 79 -1.34 0.26 -4.43
C GLY A 79 -0.14 -0.42 -3.79
N PHE A 80 0.81 -0.81 -4.61
CA PHE A 80 2.01 -1.52 -4.16
C PHE A 80 3.25 -0.64 -4.13
N LEU A 81 4.08 -0.87 -3.10
CA LEU A 81 5.44 -0.33 -2.99
C LEU A 81 6.35 -1.54 -2.79
N THR A 82 7.12 -1.91 -3.81
CA THR A 82 7.93 -3.14 -3.74
C THR A 82 9.25 -2.99 -4.45
N THR A 83 10.23 -3.84 -4.08
CA THR A 83 11.54 -3.88 -4.74
C THR A 83 11.49 -4.64 -6.06
N GLU A 84 10.45 -5.47 -6.27
CA GLU A 84 10.30 -6.26 -7.48
C GLU A 84 9.20 -5.65 -8.36
N GLY A 85 9.40 -5.65 -9.67
CA GLY A 85 8.47 -5.02 -10.59
C GLY A 85 8.40 -5.73 -11.93
N SER A 86 8.29 -7.08 -11.93
CA SER A 86 8.11 -7.82 -13.18
C SER A 86 6.76 -7.48 -13.82
N ASP A 87 6.68 -7.67 -15.13
CA ASP A 87 5.43 -7.44 -15.86
C ASP A 87 4.31 -8.35 -15.36
N GLU A 88 4.64 -9.58 -14.99
CA GLU A 88 3.68 -10.53 -14.42
C GLU A 88 3.11 -10.03 -13.10
N MET A 89 3.96 -9.51 -12.24
CA MET A 89 3.51 -8.96 -10.95
C MET A 89 2.61 -7.74 -11.15
N ARG A 90 3.01 -6.84 -12.04
CA ARG A 90 2.22 -5.63 -12.35
C ARG A 90 0.85 -6.00 -12.91
N GLU A 91 0.80 -6.99 -13.81
CA GLU A 91 -0.44 -7.46 -14.39
C GLU A 91 -1.34 -8.11 -13.34
N ARG A 92 -0.78 -8.95 -12.49
CA ARG A 92 -1.53 -9.59 -11.39
C ARG A 92 -2.10 -8.54 -10.43
N ALA A 93 -1.31 -7.53 -10.09
CA ALA A 93 -1.75 -6.43 -9.23
C ALA A 93 -2.91 -5.67 -9.88
N LYS A 94 -2.78 -5.34 -11.15
CA LYS A 94 -3.82 -4.63 -11.90
C LYS A 94 -5.12 -5.43 -11.95
N ASN A 95 -5.02 -6.72 -12.25
CA ASN A 95 -6.18 -7.61 -12.33
C ASN A 95 -6.86 -7.79 -10.98
N ALA A 96 -6.11 -7.68 -9.89
CA ALA A 96 -6.65 -7.74 -8.54
C ALA A 96 -7.22 -6.39 -8.06
N GLY A 97 -7.10 -5.34 -8.86
CA GLY A 97 -7.69 -4.05 -8.56
C GLY A 97 -6.74 -2.98 -8.00
N ALA A 98 -5.42 -3.21 -8.03
CA ALA A 98 -4.47 -2.19 -7.61
C ALA A 98 -4.54 -0.97 -8.53
N LYS A 99 -4.49 0.21 -7.93
CA LYS A 99 -4.58 1.48 -8.65
C LYS A 99 -3.23 2.03 -9.07
N PHE A 100 -2.15 1.61 -8.40
CA PHE A 100 -0.79 2.02 -8.74
C PHE A 100 0.21 0.96 -8.28
N PHE A 101 1.41 1.03 -8.84
CA PHE A 101 2.51 0.13 -8.54
C PHE A 101 3.81 0.94 -8.58
N ILE A 102 4.46 1.09 -7.43
CA ILE A 102 5.69 1.86 -7.31
C ILE A 102 6.83 0.91 -6.95
N THR A 103 7.92 0.95 -7.71
CA THR A 103 9.12 0.16 -7.40
C THR A 103 10.09 0.95 -6.53
N LYS A 104 10.68 0.29 -5.56
CA LYS A 104 11.72 0.87 -4.72
C LYS A 104 13.08 0.86 -5.48
N PRO A 105 13.94 1.86 -5.33
CA PRO A 105 13.77 3.04 -4.48
C PRO A 105 12.76 4.03 -5.07
N PHE A 106 12.06 4.74 -4.20
CA PHE A 106 11.04 5.69 -4.60
C PHE A 106 11.40 7.10 -4.12
N SER A 107 10.76 8.09 -4.71
CA SER A 107 10.96 9.51 -4.40
C SER A 107 9.63 10.16 -4.03
N PRO A 108 9.64 11.38 -3.43
CA PRO A 108 8.40 12.12 -3.23
C PRO A 108 7.61 12.32 -4.52
N GLU A 109 8.31 12.54 -5.64
CA GLU A 109 7.67 12.72 -6.95
C GLU A 109 6.92 11.45 -7.40
N ALA A 110 7.47 10.28 -7.11
CA ALA A 110 6.81 9.02 -7.44
C ALA A 110 5.48 8.88 -6.69
N PHE A 111 5.43 9.29 -5.43
CA PHE A 111 4.19 9.31 -4.66
C PHE A 111 3.20 10.33 -5.20
N GLN A 112 3.67 11.52 -5.53
CA GLN A 112 2.82 12.56 -6.10
C GLN A 112 2.17 12.08 -7.39
N GLU A 113 2.94 11.47 -8.27
CA GLU A 113 2.44 10.94 -9.54
C GLU A 113 1.42 9.83 -9.33
N ALA A 114 1.74 8.87 -8.46
CA ALA A 114 0.86 7.73 -8.20
C ALA A 114 -0.43 8.13 -7.49
N LEU A 115 -0.35 9.02 -6.50
CA LEU A 115 -1.49 9.38 -5.66
C LEU A 115 -2.35 10.51 -6.23
N SER A 116 -1.83 11.31 -7.13
CA SER A 116 -2.57 12.44 -7.70
C SER A 116 -3.86 12.02 -8.42
N GLY A 117 -3.89 10.81 -8.94
CA GLY A 117 -5.07 10.29 -9.63
C GLY A 117 -6.07 9.56 -8.72
N VAL A 118 -5.76 9.37 -7.45
CA VAL A 118 -6.59 8.57 -6.52
C VAL A 118 -6.90 9.28 -5.20
N MET A 119 -6.29 10.42 -4.96
CA MET A 119 -6.52 11.21 -3.74
C MET A 119 -7.01 12.62 -4.03
#